data_6d1e8eaee8e4d8a018f72a4b6192da7b
#
_entry.id   6d1e8eaee8e4d8a018f72a4b6192da7b
#
_cell.length_a   1.000
_cell.length_b   1.000
_cell.length_c   1.000
_cell.angle_alpha   90.00
_cell.angle_beta   90.00
_cell.angle_gamma   90.00
#
_symmetry.space_group_name_H-M   'P 1'
#
loop_
_entity.id
_entity.type
_entity.pdbx_description
1 polymer ?
#
loop_
_entity_poly.entity_id
_entity_poly.type
_entity_poly.pdbx_seq_one_letter_code
_entity_poly.pdbx_strand_id
1 'polypeptide(L)'
;MRLYFDVQHLYYIPQYLPVLKELKAKGYKVSMVFYEEQDERSRAVCRDFVDKNAIVAKWLTNTSETFDFYQNSDVDWVVFGNTFAGAEDLNKKTVLMQHGIGPKQCYYDVSNNKMTVRFVEGEHRLQRLRALYPEGNFIDSGYAKLDPIFNQTLGTINLKNLGLDPTKKTLLYAPTFYPSSLECFSDDFPEHFDEFNIIVKPHFFSLFKKKYKKQRLKLEKWASAKNVYLANEFDFDLTPFLELADIMISDASSAIFEFAALEKPVIWCDFYKLRWSYRGIFSYRLKARLDEDIKYFNELCTRAGSYKDLKQLLTSSVNETAEFKEKRKEIVYKLAGITDGHSAKRIVSYLEEHQ
;
A
#
# COMPACT_ATOMS: atom_id res chain seq x y z
N MET A 1 7.78 23.51 -14.77
CA MET A 1 6.78 22.43 -14.80
C MET A 1 5.80 22.60 -13.64
N ARG A 2 4.50 22.40 -13.90
CA ARG A 2 3.41 22.43 -12.92
C ARG A 2 2.69 21.09 -12.95
N LEU A 3 2.39 20.53 -11.79
CA LEU A 3 1.77 19.20 -11.68
C LEU A 3 0.63 19.19 -10.68
N TYR A 4 -0.39 18.41 -11.00
CA TYR A 4 -1.43 18.01 -10.06
C TYR A 4 -1.33 16.52 -9.76
N PHE A 5 -1.52 16.16 -8.46
CA PHE A 5 -1.64 14.79 -7.98
C PHE A 5 -3.09 14.53 -7.59
N ASP A 6 -3.77 13.66 -8.30
CA ASP A 6 -5.15 13.28 -8.05
C ASP A 6 -5.27 12.33 -6.86
N VAL A 7 -5.98 12.73 -5.81
CA VAL A 7 -6.14 11.98 -4.56
C VAL A 7 -7.58 11.55 -4.37
N GLN A 8 -8.05 10.62 -5.20
CA GLN A 8 -9.37 10.01 -5.02
C GLN A 8 -9.44 9.19 -3.73
N HIS A 9 -8.31 8.66 -3.28
CA HIS A 9 -8.22 7.87 -2.07
C HIS A 9 -6.96 8.19 -1.28
N LEU A 10 -7.11 8.27 0.04
CA LEU A 10 -6.03 8.55 0.98
C LEU A 10 -4.79 7.65 0.81
N TYR A 11 -5.00 6.39 0.45
CA TYR A 11 -3.91 5.41 0.28
C TYR A 11 -3.07 5.60 -1.00
N TYR A 12 -3.37 6.60 -1.85
CA TYR A 12 -2.47 6.99 -2.96
C TYR A 12 -1.31 7.87 -2.46
N ILE A 13 -1.54 8.63 -1.40
CA ILE A 13 -0.59 9.63 -0.88
C ILE A 13 0.80 9.06 -0.62
N PRO A 14 0.98 7.90 0.05
CA PRO A 14 2.33 7.37 0.32
C PRO A 14 3.16 7.10 -0.95
N GLN A 15 2.49 6.72 -2.06
CA GLN A 15 3.16 6.53 -3.35
C GLN A 15 3.56 7.86 -4.02
N TYR A 16 2.78 8.91 -3.77
CA TYR A 16 3.02 10.24 -4.35
C TYR A 16 4.07 11.05 -3.60
N LEU A 17 4.14 10.91 -2.27
CA LEU A 17 4.96 11.77 -1.42
C LEU A 17 6.43 11.86 -1.82
N PRO A 18 7.15 10.76 -2.13
CA PRO A 18 8.54 10.85 -2.54
C PRO A 18 8.73 11.66 -3.84
N VAL A 19 7.84 11.44 -4.81
CA VAL A 19 7.87 12.17 -6.10
C VAL A 19 7.53 13.64 -5.90
N LEU A 20 6.53 13.95 -5.08
CA LEU A 20 6.15 15.32 -4.75
C LEU A 20 7.30 16.07 -4.04
N LYS A 21 7.98 15.41 -3.09
CA LYS A 21 9.15 15.98 -2.40
C LYS A 21 10.30 16.26 -3.36
N GLU A 22 10.61 15.32 -4.27
CA GLU A 22 11.67 15.49 -5.27
C GLU A 22 11.36 16.63 -6.23
N LEU A 23 10.11 16.74 -6.72
CA LEU A 23 9.66 17.86 -7.57
C LEU A 23 9.76 19.21 -6.85
N LYS A 24 9.32 19.29 -5.58
CA LYS A 24 9.45 20.50 -4.77
C LYS A 24 10.90 20.91 -4.56
N ALA A 25 11.79 19.94 -4.27
CA ALA A 25 13.21 20.21 -4.10
C ALA A 25 13.86 20.80 -5.35
N LYS A 26 13.34 20.46 -6.53
CA LYS A 26 13.77 21.04 -7.82
C LYS A 26 13.05 22.36 -8.19
N GLY A 27 12.20 22.88 -7.30
CA GLY A 27 11.50 24.17 -7.50
C GLY A 27 10.24 24.11 -8.38
N TYR A 28 9.73 22.92 -8.69
CA TYR A 28 8.51 22.76 -9.47
C TYR A 28 7.25 23.06 -8.65
N LYS A 29 6.21 23.57 -9.31
CA LYS A 29 4.92 23.87 -8.68
C LYS A 29 4.06 22.61 -8.65
N VAL A 30 3.79 22.12 -7.46
CA VAL A 30 3.00 20.90 -7.26
C VAL A 30 1.84 21.16 -6.31
N SER A 31 0.68 20.58 -6.63
CA SER A 31 -0.50 20.61 -5.78
C SER A 31 -1.17 19.24 -5.75
N MET A 32 -1.92 18.95 -4.67
CA MET A 32 -2.77 17.78 -4.59
C MET A 32 -4.24 18.17 -4.78
N VAL A 33 -5.01 17.32 -5.44
CA VAL A 33 -6.43 17.51 -5.70
C VAL A 33 -7.22 16.47 -4.92
N PHE A 34 -8.10 16.94 -4.03
CA PHE A 34 -8.94 16.12 -3.15
C PHE A 34 -10.42 16.30 -3.50
N TYR A 35 -11.29 15.46 -2.92
CA TYR A 35 -12.72 15.42 -3.21
C TYR A 35 -13.56 15.50 -1.95
N GLU A 36 -14.55 16.42 -1.91
CA GLU A 36 -15.46 16.62 -0.77
C GLU A 36 -16.50 15.50 -0.62
N GLU A 37 -16.76 14.73 -1.68
CA GLU A 37 -17.70 13.59 -1.64
C GLU A 37 -17.19 12.38 -0.82
N GLN A 38 -15.92 12.37 -0.41
CA GLN A 38 -15.40 11.35 0.48
C GLN A 38 -16.13 11.38 1.83
N ASP A 39 -16.11 10.26 2.56
CA ASP A 39 -16.67 10.23 3.91
C ASP A 39 -15.96 11.24 4.84
N GLU A 40 -16.71 11.75 5.83
CA GLU A 40 -16.24 12.82 6.72
C GLU A 40 -14.89 12.53 7.39
N ARG A 41 -14.67 11.28 7.82
CA ARG A 41 -13.40 10.89 8.48
C ARG A 41 -12.23 10.89 7.50
N SER A 42 -12.42 10.35 6.29
CA SER A 42 -11.40 10.41 5.24
C SER A 42 -11.03 11.85 4.90
N ARG A 43 -12.02 12.75 4.79
CA ARG A 43 -11.78 14.18 4.58
C ARG A 43 -11.01 14.82 5.73
N ALA A 44 -11.36 14.50 6.99
CA ALA A 44 -10.66 15.02 8.16
C ALA A 44 -9.17 14.61 8.14
N VAL A 45 -8.86 13.36 7.80
CA VAL A 45 -7.49 12.88 7.64
C VAL A 45 -6.77 13.60 6.50
N CYS A 46 -7.43 13.79 5.35
CA CYS A 46 -6.84 14.52 4.22
C CYS A 46 -6.54 15.98 4.59
N ARG A 47 -7.44 16.66 5.31
CA ARG A 47 -7.22 18.05 5.77
C ARG A 47 -6.06 18.14 6.77
N ASP A 48 -6.05 17.27 7.78
CA ASP A 48 -4.93 17.18 8.74
C ASP A 48 -3.59 16.92 8.04
N PHE A 49 -3.58 16.02 7.05
CA PHE A 49 -2.38 15.76 6.25
C PHE A 49 -1.92 17.00 5.47
N VAL A 50 -2.86 17.70 4.81
CA VAL A 50 -2.57 18.93 4.05
C VAL A 50 -1.96 19.99 4.95
N ASP A 51 -2.54 20.23 6.13
CA ASP A 51 -2.10 21.24 7.09
C ASP A 51 -0.71 20.90 7.68
N LYS A 52 -0.52 19.66 8.14
CA LYS A 52 0.75 19.21 8.74
C LYS A 52 1.94 19.22 7.77
N ASN A 53 1.68 19.01 6.47
CA ASN A 53 2.75 18.90 5.46
C ASN A 53 2.85 20.16 4.57
N ALA A 54 2.13 21.23 4.87
CA ALA A 54 2.07 22.45 4.08
C ALA A 54 1.87 22.15 2.57
N ILE A 55 0.86 21.31 2.28
CA ILE A 55 0.53 20.90 0.90
C ILE A 55 -0.36 21.97 0.26
N VAL A 56 -0.02 22.38 -0.95
CA VAL A 56 -0.95 23.18 -1.76
C VAL A 56 -2.06 22.25 -2.25
N ALA A 57 -3.26 22.43 -1.72
CA ALA A 57 -4.41 21.57 -2.01
C ALA A 57 -5.48 22.29 -2.83
N LYS A 58 -6.14 21.56 -3.73
CA LYS A 58 -7.39 21.91 -4.39
C LYS A 58 -8.46 20.93 -3.95
N TRP A 59 -9.68 21.40 -3.78
CA TRP A 59 -10.80 20.56 -3.38
C TRP A 59 -11.91 20.66 -4.42
N LEU A 60 -12.26 19.52 -5.02
CA LEU A 60 -13.39 19.37 -5.92
C LEU A 60 -14.61 18.88 -5.15
N THR A 61 -15.81 19.25 -5.57
CA THR A 61 -17.05 18.82 -4.90
C THR A 61 -17.20 17.30 -5.03
N ASN A 62 -16.96 16.78 -6.23
CA ASN A 62 -17.09 15.34 -6.51
C ASN A 62 -16.26 14.93 -7.73
N THR A 63 -16.18 13.63 -7.99
CA THR A 63 -15.40 13.07 -9.10
C THR A 63 -15.96 13.38 -10.48
N SER A 64 -17.20 13.84 -10.63
CA SER A 64 -17.73 14.25 -11.94
C SER A 64 -17.09 15.53 -12.48
N GLU A 65 -16.49 16.35 -11.61
CA GLU A 65 -15.77 17.58 -12.00
C GLU A 65 -14.34 17.31 -12.52
N THR A 66 -13.83 16.08 -12.34
CA THR A 66 -12.42 15.75 -12.57
C THR A 66 -11.96 16.08 -13.98
N PHE A 67 -12.72 15.68 -15.00
CA PHE A 67 -12.32 15.90 -16.39
C PHE A 67 -12.24 17.41 -16.71
N ASP A 68 -13.30 18.15 -16.46
CA ASP A 68 -13.38 19.59 -16.78
C ASP A 68 -12.33 20.39 -16.00
N PHE A 69 -12.10 20.03 -14.74
CA PHE A 69 -11.09 20.68 -13.91
C PHE A 69 -9.69 20.52 -14.50
N TYR A 70 -9.28 19.28 -14.86
CA TYR A 70 -7.95 19.07 -15.43
C TYR A 70 -7.84 19.62 -16.83
N GLN A 71 -8.88 19.46 -17.66
CA GLN A 71 -8.92 19.98 -19.03
C GLN A 71 -8.66 21.48 -19.10
N ASN A 72 -9.28 22.24 -18.17
CA ASN A 72 -9.19 23.70 -18.11
C ASN A 72 -8.06 24.23 -17.22
N SER A 73 -7.28 23.35 -16.57
CA SER A 73 -6.16 23.76 -15.74
C SER A 73 -4.93 24.17 -16.57
N ASP A 74 -4.02 24.92 -15.96
CA ASP A 74 -2.76 25.37 -16.58
C ASP A 74 -1.56 24.49 -16.16
N VAL A 75 -1.81 23.20 -15.87
CA VAL A 75 -0.76 22.24 -15.51
C VAL A 75 -0.22 21.50 -16.72
N ASP A 76 1.04 21.10 -16.63
CA ASP A 76 1.73 20.33 -17.66
C ASP A 76 1.41 18.84 -17.53
N TRP A 77 1.34 18.34 -16.27
CA TRP A 77 1.14 16.94 -15.94
C TRP A 77 0.07 16.74 -14.88
N VAL A 78 -0.71 15.66 -15.02
CA VAL A 78 -1.62 15.16 -13.98
C VAL A 78 -1.22 13.74 -13.60
N VAL A 79 -1.00 13.50 -12.31
CA VAL A 79 -0.57 12.22 -11.75
C VAL A 79 -1.76 11.53 -11.08
N PHE A 80 -2.08 10.33 -11.52
CA PHE A 80 -3.20 9.51 -11.06
C PHE A 80 -2.72 8.25 -10.33
N GLY A 81 -3.43 7.86 -9.26
CA GLY A 81 -3.26 6.57 -8.57
C GLY A 81 -4.18 5.48 -9.12
N ASN A 82 -5.14 5.88 -9.91
CA ASN A 82 -6.05 5.07 -10.71
C ASN A 82 -6.50 5.91 -11.91
N THR A 83 -7.16 5.30 -12.88
CA THR A 83 -7.74 6.02 -14.01
C THR A 83 -9.23 6.30 -13.81
N PHE A 84 -9.82 7.12 -14.66
CA PHE A 84 -11.26 7.35 -14.77
C PHE A 84 -11.68 7.38 -16.26
N ALA A 85 -12.95 7.20 -16.52
CA ALA A 85 -13.47 7.21 -17.91
C ALA A 85 -13.23 8.58 -18.56
N GLY A 86 -12.60 8.58 -19.74
CA GLY A 86 -12.22 9.79 -20.48
C GLY A 86 -10.86 10.39 -20.07
N ALA A 87 -10.10 9.75 -19.17
CA ALA A 87 -8.77 10.24 -18.81
C ALA A 87 -7.80 10.29 -20.02
N GLU A 88 -8.02 9.41 -21.00
CA GLU A 88 -7.29 9.36 -22.27
C GLU A 88 -7.57 10.53 -23.20
N ASP A 89 -8.71 11.22 -23.00
CA ASP A 89 -9.15 12.37 -23.83
C ASP A 89 -8.66 13.73 -23.27
N LEU A 90 -7.98 13.72 -22.12
CA LEU A 90 -7.40 14.94 -21.57
C LEU A 90 -6.30 15.49 -22.49
N ASN A 91 -6.34 16.81 -22.77
CA ASN A 91 -5.29 17.52 -23.48
C ASN A 91 -4.07 17.84 -22.58
N LYS A 92 -3.84 17.04 -21.55
CA LYS A 92 -2.74 17.13 -20.59
C LYS A 92 -1.91 15.87 -20.65
N LYS A 93 -0.63 15.99 -20.33
CA LYS A 93 0.18 14.81 -20.10
C LYS A 93 -0.25 14.11 -18.81
N THR A 94 -0.48 12.80 -18.89
CA THR A 94 -1.02 12.00 -17.79
C THR A 94 -0.02 10.95 -17.34
N VAL A 95 0.10 10.81 -16.03
CA VAL A 95 0.92 9.79 -15.36
C VAL A 95 0.04 8.86 -14.58
N LEU A 96 0.23 7.56 -14.71
CA LEU A 96 -0.35 6.58 -13.81
C LEU A 96 0.73 6.04 -12.87
N MET A 97 0.54 6.24 -11.55
CA MET A 97 1.34 5.68 -10.48
C MET A 97 0.48 4.78 -9.62
N GLN A 98 0.51 3.46 -9.87
CA GLN A 98 -0.30 2.52 -9.12
C GLN A 98 0.05 2.52 -7.64
N HIS A 99 -0.97 2.55 -6.76
CA HIS A 99 -0.82 2.68 -5.31
C HIS A 99 -0.41 1.41 -4.56
N GLY A 100 -0.31 0.27 -5.23
CA GLY A 100 0.04 -1.00 -4.63
C GLY A 100 0.68 -1.96 -5.60
N ILE A 101 1.55 -2.81 -5.09
CA ILE A 101 2.18 -3.92 -5.81
C ILE A 101 1.48 -5.24 -5.47
N GLY A 102 1.66 -6.26 -6.30
CA GLY A 102 1.19 -7.62 -6.02
C GLY A 102 0.00 -8.10 -6.85
N PRO A 103 -0.63 -9.21 -6.42
CA PRO A 103 -1.44 -10.06 -7.27
C PRO A 103 -2.90 -9.62 -7.34
N LYS A 104 -3.17 -8.42 -7.84
CA LYS A 104 -4.54 -7.96 -8.08
C LYS A 104 -4.76 -7.70 -9.55
N GLN A 105 -5.76 -8.36 -10.13
CA GLN A 105 -6.13 -8.21 -11.53
C GLN A 105 -6.38 -6.74 -11.90
N CYS A 106 -7.06 -5.98 -11.03
CA CYS A 106 -7.33 -4.56 -11.27
C CYS A 106 -6.07 -3.69 -11.45
N TYR A 107 -4.90 -4.16 -11.01
CA TYR A 107 -3.63 -3.44 -11.24
C TYR A 107 -3.15 -3.55 -12.69
N TYR A 108 -3.62 -4.54 -13.43
CA TYR A 108 -3.40 -4.65 -14.87
C TYR A 108 -4.51 -3.94 -15.64
N ASP A 109 -5.77 -4.20 -15.29
CA ASP A 109 -6.95 -3.70 -16.00
C ASP A 109 -6.99 -2.17 -16.10
N VAL A 110 -6.44 -1.45 -15.10
CA VAL A 110 -6.37 0.01 -15.09
C VAL A 110 -5.62 0.59 -16.29
N SER A 111 -4.73 -0.17 -16.94
CA SER A 111 -4.00 0.24 -18.13
C SER A 111 -4.78 0.07 -19.44
N ASN A 112 -6.01 -0.40 -19.37
CA ASN A 112 -6.91 -0.36 -20.53
C ASN A 112 -7.17 1.09 -20.98
N ASN A 113 -7.15 2.05 -20.04
CA ASN A 113 -7.19 3.48 -20.36
C ASN A 113 -5.76 3.97 -20.62
N LYS A 114 -5.51 4.47 -21.83
CA LYS A 114 -4.19 4.95 -22.25
C LYS A 114 -3.80 6.22 -21.49
N MET A 115 -2.64 6.21 -20.87
CA MET A 115 -2.00 7.37 -20.25
C MET A 115 -0.74 7.76 -21.03
N THR A 116 -0.29 8.99 -20.91
CA THR A 116 0.97 9.45 -21.54
C THR A 116 2.13 8.56 -21.08
N VAL A 117 2.17 8.22 -19.79
CA VAL A 117 3.11 7.26 -19.23
C VAL A 117 2.51 6.55 -18.00
N ARG A 118 2.85 5.29 -17.83
CA ARG A 118 2.63 4.56 -16.57
C ARG A 118 3.96 4.11 -15.99
N PHE A 119 4.26 4.56 -14.80
CA PHE A 119 5.37 4.05 -14.02
C PHE A 119 4.98 2.75 -13.33
N VAL A 120 5.85 1.77 -13.40
CA VAL A 120 5.63 0.42 -12.84
C VAL A 120 6.80 0.00 -11.96
N GLU A 121 6.57 -1.02 -11.20
CA GLU A 121 7.52 -1.67 -10.33
C GLU A 121 7.93 -3.03 -10.89
N GLY A 122 9.20 -3.15 -11.25
CA GLY A 122 9.83 -4.39 -11.66
C GLY A 122 9.53 -4.88 -13.09
N GLU A 123 10.48 -5.63 -13.59
CA GLU A 123 10.48 -6.16 -14.95
C GLU A 123 9.28 -7.07 -15.24
N HIS A 124 8.82 -7.85 -14.26
CA HIS A 124 7.68 -8.74 -14.43
C HIS A 124 6.39 -7.96 -14.79
N ARG A 125 6.12 -6.87 -14.07
CA ARG A 125 4.96 -6.01 -14.35
C ARG A 125 5.10 -5.34 -15.72
N LEU A 126 6.31 -4.84 -16.00
CA LEU A 126 6.61 -4.19 -17.27
C LEU A 126 6.34 -5.10 -18.47
N GLN A 127 6.86 -6.32 -18.45
CA GLN A 127 6.69 -7.30 -19.54
C GLN A 127 5.23 -7.70 -19.73
N ARG A 128 4.52 -7.98 -18.63
CA ARG A 128 3.10 -8.35 -18.71
C ARG A 128 2.23 -7.21 -19.27
N LEU A 129 2.48 -5.98 -18.85
CA LEU A 129 1.72 -4.84 -19.38
C LEU A 129 2.02 -4.56 -20.85
N ARG A 130 3.26 -4.70 -21.28
CA ARG A 130 3.61 -4.59 -22.71
C ARG A 130 2.94 -5.67 -23.57
N ALA A 131 2.80 -6.88 -23.02
CA ALA A 131 2.10 -7.97 -23.71
C ALA A 131 0.57 -7.73 -23.78
N LEU A 132 -0.03 -7.21 -22.70
CA LEU A 132 -1.47 -6.95 -22.62
C LEU A 132 -1.88 -5.68 -23.38
N TYR A 133 -1.03 -4.66 -23.37
CA TYR A 133 -1.29 -3.31 -23.91
C TYR A 133 -0.08 -2.81 -24.73
N PRO A 134 0.15 -3.34 -25.94
CA PRO A 134 1.36 -3.03 -26.72
C PRO A 134 1.55 -1.55 -27.05
N GLU A 135 0.45 -0.79 -27.14
CA GLU A 135 0.46 0.65 -27.42
C GLU A 135 0.69 1.52 -26.19
N GLY A 136 0.79 0.90 -25.00
CA GLY A 136 1.00 1.63 -23.75
C GLY A 136 2.46 2.04 -23.54
N ASN A 137 2.68 3.18 -22.94
CA ASN A 137 4.01 3.63 -22.53
C ASN A 137 4.26 3.26 -21.06
N PHE A 138 5.04 2.22 -20.83
CA PHE A 138 5.34 1.67 -19.51
C PHE A 138 6.83 1.79 -19.21
N ILE A 139 7.15 2.36 -18.03
CA ILE A 139 8.53 2.60 -17.58
C ILE A 139 8.70 1.95 -16.21
N ASP A 140 9.67 1.07 -16.06
CA ASP A 140 10.08 0.55 -14.75
C ASP A 140 10.87 1.62 -13.99
N SER A 141 10.26 2.16 -12.96
CA SER A 141 10.87 3.16 -12.07
C SER A 141 11.22 2.57 -10.70
N GLY A 142 10.79 1.36 -10.41
CA GLY A 142 10.70 0.84 -9.06
C GLY A 142 9.47 1.37 -8.32
N TYR A 143 9.43 1.18 -7.00
CA TYR A 143 8.26 1.49 -6.17
C TYR A 143 8.52 2.66 -5.21
N ALA A 144 8.17 3.87 -5.62
CA ALA A 144 8.53 5.13 -4.94
C ALA A 144 8.09 5.19 -3.47
N LYS A 145 6.99 4.53 -3.08
CA LYS A 145 6.53 4.45 -1.69
C LYS A 145 7.61 3.94 -0.73
N LEU A 146 8.51 3.07 -1.19
CA LEU A 146 9.57 2.50 -0.38
C LEU A 146 10.84 3.38 -0.34
N ASP A 147 10.97 4.36 -1.22
CA ASP A 147 12.16 5.22 -1.27
C ASP A 147 12.56 5.79 0.11
N PRO A 148 11.61 6.32 0.95
CA PRO A 148 11.98 6.90 2.24
C PRO A 148 12.64 5.94 3.22
N ILE A 149 12.36 4.62 3.11
CA ILE A 149 13.02 3.61 3.94
C ILE A 149 14.46 3.40 3.45
N PHE A 150 14.63 3.15 2.15
CA PHE A 150 15.93 2.79 1.57
C PHE A 150 16.91 3.97 1.53
N ASN A 151 16.45 5.20 1.37
CA ASN A 151 17.29 6.40 1.41
C ASN A 151 17.32 7.07 2.79
N GLN A 152 16.73 6.45 3.83
CA GLN A 152 16.76 6.91 5.23
C GLN A 152 16.15 8.33 5.43
N THR A 153 15.18 8.69 4.61
CA THR A 153 14.48 9.99 4.73
C THR A 153 13.10 9.86 5.40
N LEU A 154 12.78 8.66 5.89
CA LEU A 154 11.56 8.43 6.64
C LEU A 154 11.64 9.17 7.98
N GLY A 155 10.57 9.88 8.35
CA GLY A 155 10.47 10.51 9.66
C GLY A 155 10.47 9.46 10.77
N THR A 156 11.22 9.70 11.86
CA THR A 156 11.42 8.72 12.94
C THR A 156 10.14 8.55 13.76
N ILE A 157 9.44 7.44 13.58
CA ILE A 157 8.51 6.93 14.60
C ILE A 157 9.35 6.10 15.59
N ASN A 158 9.12 6.29 16.87
CA ASN A 158 9.84 5.63 17.93
C ASN A 158 8.88 4.74 18.72
N LEU A 159 9.27 3.49 19.00
CA LEU A 159 8.46 2.56 19.78
C LEU A 159 8.00 3.12 21.12
N LYS A 160 8.84 3.92 21.80
CA LYS A 160 8.46 4.59 23.06
C LYS A 160 7.30 5.58 22.86
N ASN A 161 7.27 6.30 21.74
CA ASN A 161 6.18 7.24 21.43
C ASN A 161 4.86 6.50 21.14
N LEU A 162 4.94 5.22 20.74
CA LEU A 162 3.81 4.34 20.57
C LEU A 162 3.40 3.62 21.87
N GLY A 163 4.08 3.87 22.99
CA GLY A 163 3.85 3.21 24.26
C GLY A 163 4.37 1.76 24.31
N LEU A 164 5.28 1.39 23.40
CA LEU A 164 5.85 0.06 23.26
C LEU A 164 7.26 -0.05 23.85
N ASP A 165 7.67 -1.26 24.23
CA ASP A 165 8.97 -1.56 24.82
C ASP A 165 10.07 -1.68 23.74
N PRO A 166 11.07 -0.79 23.71
CA PRO A 166 12.12 -0.83 22.68
C PRO A 166 13.06 -2.03 22.80
N THR A 167 12.99 -2.82 23.86
CA THR A 167 13.84 -4.02 24.06
C THR A 167 13.21 -5.28 23.48
N LYS A 168 11.93 -5.24 23.15
CA LYS A 168 11.18 -6.37 22.58
C LYS A 168 11.17 -6.32 21.04
N LYS A 169 11.17 -7.50 20.42
CA LYS A 169 10.87 -7.62 18.99
C LYS A 169 9.46 -7.14 18.69
N THR A 170 9.28 -6.57 17.51
CA THR A 170 8.02 -5.97 17.09
C THR A 170 7.37 -6.77 15.96
N LEU A 171 6.14 -7.21 16.21
CA LEU A 171 5.26 -7.81 15.20
C LEU A 171 4.39 -6.71 14.58
N LEU A 172 4.34 -6.65 13.26
CA LEU A 172 3.37 -5.84 12.52
C LEU A 172 2.25 -6.74 11.99
N TYR A 173 1.04 -6.57 12.52
CA TYR A 173 -0.14 -7.21 11.93
C TYR A 173 -0.87 -6.24 11.01
N ALA A 174 -0.78 -6.49 9.71
CA ALA A 174 -1.35 -5.63 8.65
C ALA A 174 -2.41 -6.39 7.83
N PRO A 175 -3.61 -6.68 8.40
CA PRO A 175 -4.65 -7.42 7.70
C PRO A 175 -5.35 -6.60 6.63
N THR A 176 -5.89 -7.29 5.61
CA THR A 176 -6.87 -6.68 4.70
C THR A 176 -8.22 -6.50 5.41
N PHE A 177 -9.17 -5.81 4.74
CA PHE A 177 -10.51 -5.66 5.30
C PHE A 177 -11.42 -6.86 5.01
N TYR A 178 -11.23 -7.56 3.87
CA TYR A 178 -12.01 -8.77 3.50
C TYR A 178 -11.50 -9.41 2.19
N PRO A 179 -11.38 -10.75 2.14
CA PRO A 179 -11.40 -11.65 3.30
C PRO A 179 -10.22 -11.38 4.21
N SER A 180 -10.36 -11.65 5.52
CA SER A 180 -9.34 -11.31 6.50
C SER A 180 -9.17 -12.40 7.55
N SER A 181 -7.92 -12.67 7.93
CA SER A 181 -7.58 -13.53 9.04
C SER A 181 -8.03 -12.96 10.40
N LEU A 182 -8.23 -11.63 10.49
CA LEU A 182 -8.65 -10.93 11.70
C LEU A 182 -9.88 -11.55 12.37
N GLU A 183 -10.83 -12.05 11.57
CA GLU A 183 -12.04 -12.71 12.09
C GLU A 183 -11.77 -14.10 12.68
N CYS A 184 -10.58 -14.68 12.39
CA CYS A 184 -10.16 -16.01 12.85
C CYS A 184 -9.21 -15.96 14.05
N PHE A 185 -8.59 -14.81 14.31
CA PHE A 185 -7.70 -14.63 15.46
C PHE A 185 -8.49 -14.73 16.76
N SER A 186 -7.80 -15.16 17.83
CA SER A 186 -8.36 -15.17 19.18
C SER A 186 -8.58 -13.76 19.72
N ASP A 187 -9.52 -13.60 20.65
CA ASP A 187 -9.76 -12.31 21.31
C ASP A 187 -8.64 -11.95 22.31
N ASP A 188 -7.88 -12.95 22.74
CA ASP A 188 -6.70 -12.88 23.62
C ASP A 188 -5.38 -13.00 22.81
N PHE A 189 -5.41 -12.65 21.52
CA PHE A 189 -4.22 -12.65 20.66
C PHE A 189 -3.01 -11.92 21.27
N PRO A 190 -3.14 -10.72 21.86
CA PRO A 190 -2.00 -10.03 22.44
C PRO A 190 -1.37 -10.75 23.63
N GLU A 191 -2.18 -11.47 24.41
CA GLU A 191 -1.74 -12.22 25.59
C GLU A 191 -0.94 -13.48 25.21
N HIS A 192 -1.21 -14.02 24.01
CA HIS A 192 -0.46 -15.15 23.47
C HIS A 192 0.97 -14.81 23.04
N PHE A 193 1.29 -13.53 22.92
CA PHE A 193 2.55 -13.00 22.39
C PHE A 193 3.03 -11.79 23.20
N ASP A 194 2.95 -11.89 24.52
CA ASP A 194 3.33 -10.82 25.44
C ASP A 194 4.84 -10.53 25.45
N GLU A 195 5.66 -11.46 24.93
CA GLU A 195 7.07 -11.27 24.69
C GLU A 195 7.38 -10.32 23.51
N PHE A 196 6.39 -10.02 22.66
CA PHE A 196 6.52 -9.09 21.54
C PHE A 196 5.79 -7.77 21.79
N ASN A 197 6.26 -6.72 21.14
CA ASN A 197 5.42 -5.59 20.78
C ASN A 197 4.53 -5.99 19.61
N ILE A 198 3.30 -5.51 19.58
CA ILE A 198 2.35 -5.77 18.49
C ILE A 198 1.85 -4.44 17.95
N ILE A 199 2.23 -4.11 16.73
CA ILE A 199 1.64 -3.00 15.97
C ILE A 199 0.52 -3.58 15.12
N VAL A 200 -0.71 -3.16 15.36
CA VAL A 200 -1.87 -3.56 14.55
C VAL A 200 -2.22 -2.40 13.62
N LYS A 201 -2.02 -2.61 12.33
CA LYS A 201 -2.31 -1.63 11.27
C LYS A 201 -3.39 -2.16 10.32
N PRO A 202 -4.68 -2.11 10.73
CA PRO A 202 -5.76 -2.63 9.92
C PRO A 202 -6.00 -1.73 8.70
N HIS A 203 -6.61 -2.31 7.68
CA HIS A 203 -7.13 -1.49 6.57
C HIS A 203 -8.17 -0.51 7.11
N PHE A 204 -8.12 0.76 6.67
CA PHE A 204 -8.96 1.82 7.24
C PHE A 204 -10.47 1.52 7.15
N PHE A 205 -10.94 0.70 6.18
CA PHE A 205 -12.33 0.23 6.14
C PHE A 205 -12.75 -0.56 7.39
N SER A 206 -11.83 -1.29 8.01
CA SER A 206 -12.09 -2.02 9.25
C SER A 206 -12.38 -1.08 10.41
N LEU A 207 -11.80 0.12 10.39
CA LEU A 207 -12.01 1.16 11.39
C LEU A 207 -13.35 1.91 11.23
N PHE A 208 -13.85 2.10 9.99
CA PHE A 208 -14.98 3.03 9.74
C PHE A 208 -16.26 2.34 9.31
N LYS A 209 -16.18 1.39 8.35
CA LYS A 209 -17.40 0.89 7.70
C LYS A 209 -18.24 0.09 8.68
N LYS A 210 -19.54 0.40 8.76
CA LYS A 210 -20.52 -0.28 9.65
C LYS A 210 -20.47 -1.81 9.53
N LYS A 211 -20.28 -2.33 8.31
CA LYS A 211 -20.22 -3.78 8.05
C LYS A 211 -19.03 -4.50 8.71
N TYR A 212 -18.01 -3.75 9.17
CA TYR A 212 -16.83 -4.28 9.87
C TYR A 212 -16.84 -4.01 11.39
N LYS A 213 -18.01 -3.69 11.97
CA LYS A 213 -18.15 -3.43 13.41
C LYS A 213 -17.53 -4.54 14.29
N LYS A 214 -17.69 -5.82 13.92
CA LYS A 214 -17.10 -6.94 14.69
C LYS A 214 -15.58 -6.91 14.68
N GLN A 215 -14.96 -6.59 13.54
CA GLN A 215 -13.51 -6.40 13.45
C GLN A 215 -13.06 -5.26 14.35
N ARG A 216 -13.73 -4.11 14.29
CA ARG A 216 -13.39 -2.95 15.12
C ARG A 216 -13.47 -3.23 16.61
N LEU A 217 -14.55 -3.87 17.10
CA LEU A 217 -14.69 -4.24 18.52
C LEU A 217 -13.55 -5.16 18.98
N LYS A 218 -13.10 -6.09 18.13
CA LYS A 218 -11.94 -6.95 18.43
C LYS A 218 -10.65 -6.13 18.50
N LEU A 219 -10.43 -5.23 17.55
CA LEU A 219 -9.27 -4.34 17.53
C LEU A 219 -9.22 -3.43 18.77
N GLU A 220 -10.36 -2.85 19.17
CA GLU A 220 -10.49 -2.04 20.37
C GLU A 220 -10.17 -2.85 21.64
N LYS A 221 -10.60 -4.12 21.72
CA LYS A 221 -10.25 -5.01 22.80
C LYS A 221 -8.73 -5.25 22.86
N TRP A 222 -8.09 -5.55 21.73
CA TRP A 222 -6.64 -5.75 21.67
C TRP A 222 -5.85 -4.50 22.05
N ALA A 223 -6.35 -3.32 21.69
CA ALA A 223 -5.70 -2.05 22.02
C ALA A 223 -5.60 -1.76 23.52
N SER A 224 -6.34 -2.48 24.38
CA SER A 224 -6.22 -2.37 25.84
C SER A 224 -5.00 -3.10 26.41
N ALA A 225 -4.35 -3.96 25.64
CA ALA A 225 -3.16 -4.68 26.08
C ALA A 225 -1.91 -3.76 26.01
N LYS A 226 -1.03 -3.87 27.01
CA LYS A 226 0.16 -3.00 27.15
C LYS A 226 1.18 -3.15 26.04
N ASN A 227 1.22 -4.29 25.38
CA ASN A 227 2.14 -4.59 24.28
C ASN A 227 1.54 -4.30 22.89
N VAL A 228 0.39 -3.61 22.80
CA VAL A 228 -0.30 -3.34 21.55
C VAL A 228 -0.36 -1.85 21.25
N TYR A 229 0.05 -1.47 20.06
CA TYR A 229 -0.30 -0.21 19.42
C TYR A 229 -1.30 -0.47 18.31
N LEU A 230 -2.51 0.07 18.41
CA LEU A 230 -3.51 0.05 17.34
C LEU A 230 -3.40 1.35 16.54
N ALA A 231 -2.95 1.23 15.30
CA ALA A 231 -2.90 2.37 14.40
C ALA A 231 -4.30 2.91 14.10
N ASN A 232 -4.47 4.21 14.22
CA ASN A 232 -5.72 4.92 13.96
C ASN A 232 -5.82 5.42 12.51
N GLU A 233 -6.85 6.18 12.19
CA GLU A 233 -7.08 6.71 10.85
C GLU A 233 -6.02 7.68 10.34
N PHE A 234 -5.38 8.43 11.25
CA PHE A 234 -4.33 9.39 10.91
C PHE A 234 -2.99 8.71 10.62
N ASP A 235 -2.83 7.46 11.06
CA ASP A 235 -1.69 6.60 10.72
C ASP A 235 -1.90 5.93 9.36
N PHE A 236 -2.38 6.64 8.34
CA PHE A 236 -2.76 6.04 7.06
C PHE A 236 -1.58 5.46 6.28
N ASP A 237 -0.38 5.97 6.47
CA ASP A 237 0.84 5.44 5.86
C ASP A 237 1.33 4.19 6.63
N LEU A 238 1.59 3.11 5.87
CA LEU A 238 2.11 1.86 6.41
C LEU A 238 3.64 1.91 6.57
N THR A 239 4.31 2.74 5.77
CA THR A 239 5.78 2.75 5.60
C THR A 239 6.57 2.86 6.92
N PRO A 240 6.20 3.75 7.88
CA PRO A 240 6.90 3.84 9.16
C PRO A 240 6.80 2.57 10.01
N PHE A 241 5.69 1.86 9.92
CA PHE A 241 5.49 0.61 10.66
C PHE A 241 6.23 -0.58 10.03
N LEU A 242 6.43 -0.55 8.69
CA LEU A 242 7.28 -1.52 8.01
C LEU A 242 8.73 -1.40 8.49
N GLU A 243 9.23 -0.18 8.68
CA GLU A 243 10.60 0.05 9.17
C GLU A 243 10.77 -0.46 10.60
N LEU A 244 9.83 -0.15 11.51
CA LEU A 244 9.89 -0.49 12.93
C LEU A 244 9.76 -2.00 13.20
N ALA A 245 9.05 -2.73 12.38
CA ALA A 245 8.72 -4.13 12.65
C ALA A 245 9.89 -5.07 12.32
N ASP A 246 10.05 -6.11 13.13
CA ASP A 246 10.98 -7.22 12.89
C ASP A 246 10.34 -8.34 12.06
N ILE A 247 9.04 -8.57 12.25
CA ILE A 247 8.27 -9.62 11.59
C ILE A 247 6.91 -9.03 11.18
N MET A 248 6.43 -9.35 9.97
CA MET A 248 5.07 -8.99 9.56
C MET A 248 4.17 -10.20 9.46
N ILE A 249 2.93 -10.02 9.92
CA ILE A 249 1.81 -10.94 9.75
C ILE A 249 0.78 -10.23 8.86
N SER A 250 0.38 -10.86 7.76
CA SER A 250 -0.61 -10.25 6.85
C SER A 250 -1.46 -11.29 6.15
N ASP A 251 -2.54 -10.82 5.56
CA ASP A 251 -3.39 -11.58 4.62
C ASP A 251 -2.82 -11.47 3.19
N ALA A 252 -3.56 -11.90 2.17
CA ALA A 252 -3.20 -11.68 0.77
C ALA A 252 -3.27 -10.18 0.41
N SER A 253 -2.18 -9.46 0.66
CA SER A 253 -2.07 -8.01 0.58
C SER A 253 -0.80 -7.58 -0.13
N SER A 254 -0.81 -6.39 -0.75
CA SER A 254 0.40 -5.74 -1.27
C SER A 254 1.46 -5.46 -0.20
N ALA A 255 1.04 -5.30 1.06
CA ALA A 255 1.95 -5.11 2.19
C ALA A 255 2.99 -6.24 2.32
N ILE A 256 2.64 -7.46 1.91
CA ILE A 256 3.57 -8.61 1.88
C ILE A 256 4.79 -8.29 1.02
N PHE A 257 4.58 -7.78 -0.20
CA PHE A 257 5.66 -7.43 -1.12
C PHE A 257 6.48 -6.26 -0.59
N GLU A 258 5.79 -5.26 -0.01
CA GLU A 258 6.45 -4.09 0.57
C GLU A 258 7.37 -4.49 1.73
N PHE A 259 6.93 -5.38 2.61
CA PHE A 259 7.74 -5.83 3.74
C PHE A 259 8.83 -6.83 3.33
N ALA A 260 8.53 -7.73 2.39
CA ALA A 260 9.51 -8.66 1.85
C ALA A 260 10.69 -7.95 1.17
N ALA A 261 10.43 -6.75 0.58
CA ALA A 261 11.46 -5.88 0.01
C ALA A 261 12.48 -5.38 1.06
N LEU A 262 12.13 -5.38 2.34
CA LEU A 262 13.03 -5.05 3.45
C LEU A 262 13.84 -6.25 3.94
N GLU A 263 13.75 -7.39 3.25
CA GLU A 263 14.42 -8.66 3.60
C GLU A 263 14.04 -9.21 4.98
N LYS A 264 12.95 -8.74 5.55
CA LYS A 264 12.44 -9.16 6.86
C LYS A 264 11.43 -10.31 6.73
N PRO A 265 11.28 -11.18 7.77
CA PRO A 265 10.35 -12.30 7.74
C PRO A 265 8.89 -11.89 7.63
N VAL A 266 8.17 -12.56 6.73
CA VAL A 266 6.72 -12.37 6.54
C VAL A 266 5.99 -13.68 6.80
N ILE A 267 4.90 -13.62 7.56
CA ILE A 267 3.97 -14.73 7.72
C ILE A 267 2.66 -14.38 6.99
N TRP A 268 2.33 -15.18 5.98
CA TRP A 268 1.07 -15.09 5.27
C TRP A 268 0.00 -15.93 5.96
N CYS A 269 -1.04 -15.27 6.49
CA CYS A 269 -2.22 -15.91 7.05
C CYS A 269 -3.17 -16.33 5.93
N ASP A 270 -3.09 -17.61 5.52
CA ASP A 270 -3.96 -18.19 4.50
C ASP A 270 -5.16 -18.91 5.15
N PHE A 271 -5.82 -18.22 6.07
CA PHE A 271 -7.00 -18.72 6.77
C PHE A 271 -7.98 -17.60 7.07
N TYR A 272 -9.22 -17.72 6.60
CA TYR A 272 -10.26 -16.71 6.78
C TYR A 272 -11.66 -17.29 6.80
N LYS A 273 -12.59 -16.57 7.42
CA LYS A 273 -14.01 -16.86 7.41
C LYS A 273 -14.67 -16.18 6.22
N LEU A 274 -14.95 -16.94 5.16
CA LEU A 274 -15.65 -16.40 4.01
C LEU A 274 -17.13 -16.16 4.34
N ARG A 275 -17.67 -15.03 3.89
CA ARG A 275 -19.10 -14.74 3.91
C ARG A 275 -19.81 -15.68 2.94
N TRP A 276 -21.10 -15.93 3.19
CA TRP A 276 -21.90 -16.83 2.35
C TRP A 276 -21.84 -16.46 0.87
N SER A 277 -21.86 -15.16 0.54
CA SER A 277 -21.76 -14.65 -0.85
C SER A 277 -20.41 -14.93 -1.56
N TYR A 278 -19.48 -15.63 -0.91
CA TYR A 278 -18.17 -16.04 -1.45
C TYR A 278 -17.90 -17.54 -1.28
N ARG A 279 -18.92 -18.31 -0.86
CA ARG A 279 -18.82 -19.77 -0.67
C ARG A 279 -19.50 -20.55 -1.78
N GLY A 280 -19.14 -21.81 -1.94
CA GLY A 280 -19.75 -22.73 -2.91
C GLY A 280 -19.70 -22.19 -4.34
N ILE A 281 -20.84 -22.11 -4.98
CA ILE A 281 -20.98 -21.60 -6.36
C ILE A 281 -20.50 -20.15 -6.55
N PHE A 282 -20.41 -19.36 -5.49
CA PHE A 282 -19.92 -17.97 -5.51
C PHE A 282 -18.42 -17.83 -5.28
N SER A 283 -17.67 -18.93 -5.12
CA SER A 283 -16.23 -18.91 -4.86
C SER A 283 -15.42 -18.25 -5.99
N TYR A 284 -15.94 -18.25 -7.22
CA TYR A 284 -15.33 -17.56 -8.36
C TYR A 284 -15.11 -16.07 -8.11
N ARG A 285 -15.96 -15.42 -7.28
CA ARG A 285 -15.81 -13.99 -6.91
C ARG A 285 -14.53 -13.69 -6.16
N LEU A 286 -14.04 -14.65 -5.38
CA LEU A 286 -12.75 -14.50 -4.69
C LEU A 286 -11.60 -14.72 -5.68
N LYS A 287 -11.70 -15.78 -6.50
CA LYS A 287 -10.68 -16.11 -7.50
C LYS A 287 -10.49 -14.98 -8.52
N ALA A 288 -11.59 -14.36 -8.99
CA ALA A 288 -11.53 -13.24 -9.93
C ALA A 288 -10.87 -11.96 -9.40
N ARG A 289 -10.64 -11.86 -8.09
CA ARG A 289 -9.95 -10.70 -7.48
C ARG A 289 -8.45 -10.87 -7.39
N LEU A 290 -7.98 -12.11 -7.48
CA LEU A 290 -6.57 -12.45 -7.35
C LEU A 290 -6.00 -12.74 -8.74
N ASP A 291 -4.84 -12.18 -8.98
CA ASP A 291 -4.03 -12.49 -10.16
C ASP A 291 -3.19 -13.75 -9.91
N GLU A 292 -2.69 -14.35 -10.97
CA GLU A 292 -1.81 -15.54 -10.90
C GLU A 292 -0.51 -15.29 -10.09
N ASP A 293 -0.11 -14.03 -9.93
CA ASP A 293 1.07 -13.65 -9.15
C ASP A 293 0.98 -14.04 -7.66
N ILE A 294 -0.21 -14.47 -7.18
CA ILE A 294 -0.36 -15.03 -5.82
C ILE A 294 0.53 -16.27 -5.60
N LYS A 295 0.92 -16.96 -6.67
CA LYS A 295 1.85 -18.10 -6.61
C LYS A 295 3.18 -17.74 -5.94
N TYR A 296 3.63 -16.49 -6.08
CA TYR A 296 4.88 -16.01 -5.48
C TYR A 296 4.82 -15.85 -3.96
N PHE A 297 3.63 -15.89 -3.34
CA PHE A 297 3.53 -15.78 -1.88
C PHE A 297 4.29 -16.87 -1.14
N ASN A 298 4.29 -18.11 -1.66
CA ASN A 298 5.02 -19.21 -1.06
C ASN A 298 6.55 -19.05 -1.14
N GLU A 299 7.03 -18.18 -2.03
CA GLU A 299 8.45 -17.85 -2.20
C GLU A 299 8.86 -16.60 -1.42
N LEU A 300 7.87 -15.78 -1.03
CA LEU A 300 8.07 -14.53 -0.27
C LEU A 300 7.83 -14.68 1.22
N CYS A 301 6.94 -15.60 1.63
CA CYS A 301 6.41 -15.69 2.98
C CYS A 301 6.37 -17.11 3.49
N THR A 302 6.47 -17.23 4.82
CA THR A 302 6.10 -18.47 5.51
C THR A 302 4.58 -18.52 5.64
N ARG A 303 3.94 -19.59 5.16
CA ARG A 303 2.48 -19.74 5.19
C ARG A 303 2.01 -20.30 6.53
N ALA A 304 0.99 -19.66 7.13
CA ALA A 304 0.18 -20.18 8.21
C ALA A 304 -1.20 -20.55 7.67
N GLY A 305 -1.58 -21.82 7.74
CA GLY A 305 -2.90 -22.31 7.30
C GLY A 305 -3.96 -22.23 8.39
N SER A 306 -3.57 -21.90 9.63
CA SER A 306 -4.45 -21.75 10.79
C SER A 306 -3.83 -20.81 11.83
N TYR A 307 -4.67 -20.35 12.78
CA TYR A 307 -4.17 -19.59 13.94
C TYR A 307 -3.20 -20.41 14.80
N LYS A 308 -3.41 -21.75 14.89
CA LYS A 308 -2.48 -22.66 15.58
C LYS A 308 -1.12 -22.69 14.93
N ASP A 309 -1.06 -22.76 13.59
CA ASP A 309 0.20 -22.73 12.83
C ASP A 309 0.92 -21.39 13.04
N LEU A 310 0.18 -20.27 13.01
CA LEU A 310 0.72 -18.95 13.31
C LEU A 310 1.41 -18.91 14.67
N LYS A 311 0.76 -19.44 15.72
CA LYS A 311 1.36 -19.54 17.08
C LYS A 311 2.66 -20.32 17.05
N GLN A 312 2.67 -21.48 16.41
CA GLN A 312 3.88 -22.32 16.32
C GLN A 312 5.03 -21.61 15.60
N LEU A 313 4.73 -20.94 14.48
CA LEU A 313 5.74 -20.20 13.71
C LEU A 313 6.37 -19.06 14.52
N LEU A 314 5.58 -18.27 15.23
CA LEU A 314 6.09 -17.18 16.06
C LEU A 314 6.89 -17.67 17.25
N THR A 315 6.42 -18.74 17.94
CA THR A 315 7.12 -19.33 19.09
C THR A 315 8.46 -19.97 18.69
N SER A 316 8.56 -20.58 17.50
CA SER A 316 9.79 -21.20 17.01
C SER A 316 10.79 -20.18 16.42
N SER A 317 10.52 -18.87 16.54
CA SER A 317 11.31 -17.79 15.95
C SER A 317 11.48 -18.05 14.45
N VAL A 318 10.63 -17.49 13.61
CA VAL A 318 10.59 -17.70 12.14
C VAL A 318 11.99 -17.91 11.55
N ASN A 319 12.49 -19.15 11.60
CA ASN A 319 13.82 -19.50 11.13
C ASN A 319 13.78 -19.75 9.63
N GLU A 320 14.06 -18.69 8.88
CA GLU A 320 14.19 -18.79 7.42
C GLU A 320 15.57 -19.31 7.05
N THR A 321 15.60 -20.29 6.13
CA THR A 321 16.87 -20.80 5.59
C THR A 321 17.56 -19.73 4.71
N ALA A 322 18.87 -19.83 4.53
CA ALA A 322 19.62 -18.94 3.63
C ALA A 322 19.07 -19.03 2.20
N GLU A 323 18.74 -20.24 1.74
CA GLU A 323 18.14 -20.48 0.42
C GLU A 323 16.80 -19.74 0.25
N PHE A 324 15.92 -19.77 1.26
CA PHE A 324 14.65 -19.06 1.24
C PHE A 324 14.86 -17.53 1.17
N LYS A 325 15.83 -17.00 1.91
CA LYS A 325 16.16 -15.57 1.87
C LYS A 325 16.64 -15.12 0.49
N GLU A 326 17.55 -15.89 -0.12
CA GLU A 326 18.03 -15.58 -1.48
C GLU A 326 16.93 -15.68 -2.52
N LYS A 327 16.06 -16.71 -2.43
CA LYS A 327 14.90 -16.83 -3.32
C LYS A 327 13.94 -15.66 -3.17
N ARG A 328 13.69 -15.21 -1.93
CA ARG A 328 12.88 -14.02 -1.67
C ARG A 328 13.46 -12.77 -2.34
N LYS A 329 14.79 -12.56 -2.26
CA LYS A 329 15.45 -11.41 -2.94
C LYS A 329 15.22 -11.44 -4.45
N GLU A 330 15.39 -12.59 -5.10
CA GLU A 330 15.13 -12.75 -6.53
C GLU A 330 13.69 -12.37 -6.88
N ILE A 331 12.72 -12.87 -6.12
CA ILE A 331 11.30 -12.60 -6.35
C ILE A 331 10.95 -11.15 -6.07
N VAL A 332 11.49 -10.55 -5.01
CA VAL A 332 11.33 -9.12 -4.71
C VAL A 332 11.86 -8.28 -5.87
N TYR A 333 13.09 -8.53 -6.34
CA TYR A 333 13.66 -7.80 -7.47
C TYR A 333 12.77 -7.91 -8.72
N LYS A 334 12.27 -9.10 -9.00
CA LYS A 334 11.37 -9.36 -10.12
C LYS A 334 10.05 -8.59 -10.04
N LEU A 335 9.44 -8.49 -8.82
CA LEU A 335 8.08 -7.99 -8.62
C LEU A 335 8.00 -6.54 -8.14
N ALA A 336 9.00 -6.07 -7.40
CA ALA A 336 9.06 -4.71 -6.85
C ALA A 336 10.12 -3.84 -7.54
N GLY A 337 10.96 -4.44 -8.40
CA GLY A 337 12.03 -3.74 -9.10
C GLY A 337 13.21 -3.38 -8.21
N ILE A 338 13.94 -2.36 -8.59
CA ILE A 338 15.09 -1.86 -7.85
C ILE A 338 14.62 -1.11 -6.61
N THR A 339 15.03 -1.59 -5.43
CA THR A 339 14.72 -0.99 -4.13
C THR A 339 15.93 -0.22 -3.57
N ASP A 340 16.34 0.84 -4.28
CA ASP A 340 17.54 1.65 -3.97
C ASP A 340 17.22 3.04 -3.39
N GLY A 341 15.93 3.33 -3.16
CA GLY A 341 15.48 4.63 -2.64
C GLY A 341 15.51 5.76 -3.65
N HIS A 342 15.57 5.46 -4.96
CA HIS A 342 15.67 6.44 -6.04
C HIS A 342 14.56 6.35 -7.10
N SER A 343 13.48 5.64 -6.84
CA SER A 343 12.35 5.53 -7.77
C SER A 343 11.74 6.90 -8.09
N ALA A 344 11.57 7.75 -7.08
CA ALA A 344 11.07 9.11 -7.27
C ALA A 344 11.98 9.95 -8.17
N LYS A 345 13.31 9.83 -8.04
CA LYS A 345 14.26 10.53 -8.91
C LYS A 345 14.12 10.08 -10.36
N ARG A 346 14.01 8.76 -10.61
CA ARG A 346 13.80 8.21 -11.96
C ARG A 346 12.53 8.75 -12.60
N ILE A 347 11.43 8.78 -11.82
CA ILE A 347 10.15 9.35 -12.27
C ILE A 347 10.31 10.82 -12.63
N VAL A 348 10.90 11.63 -11.77
CA VAL A 348 11.06 13.07 -11.99
C VAL A 348 11.98 13.35 -13.18
N SER A 349 13.09 12.61 -13.35
CA SER A 349 13.95 12.74 -14.52
C SER A 349 13.21 12.49 -15.82
N TYR A 350 12.38 11.43 -15.87
CA TYR A 350 11.54 11.18 -17.05
C TYR A 350 10.59 12.33 -17.35
N LEU A 351 9.94 12.91 -16.33
CA LEU A 351 9.01 14.03 -16.50
C LEU A 351 9.74 15.30 -17.01
N GLU A 352 10.99 15.51 -16.59
CA GLU A 352 11.83 16.62 -17.06
C GLU A 352 12.23 16.47 -18.53
N GLU A 353 12.57 15.27 -18.96
CA GLU A 353 12.96 14.96 -20.34
C GLU A 353 11.77 15.06 -21.34
N HIS A 354 10.54 14.99 -20.82
CA HIS A 354 9.32 14.96 -21.65
C HIS A 354 8.40 16.17 -21.38
N GLN A 355 8.97 17.33 -21.02
CA GLN A 355 8.21 18.58 -20.79
C GLN A 355 7.47 19.08 -22.02
#